data_d27288021cbee53104330e9b537f2f06
#
_entry.id   d27288021cbee53104330e9b537f2f06
#
_cell.length_a   1.000
_cell.length_b   1.000
_cell.length_c   1.000
_cell.angle_alpha   90.00
_cell.angle_beta   90.00
_cell.angle_gamma   90.00
#
_symmetry.space_group_name_H-M   'P 1'
#
loop_
_entity.id
_entity.type
_entity.pdbx_description
1 polymer ?
#
loop_
_entity_poly.entity_id
_entity_poly.type
_entity_poly.pdbx_seq_one_letter_code
_entity_poly.pdbx_strand_id
1 'polypeptide(L)'
;MASIRSRNGKWQARVIRNGQSPLARTFFTKQDAERWARQTETQMDKGAFIDASLAERTTFKEVVERYIVEVTQHSRSHKEDTYRLKAISRHPIAKLNMASLSPSQVAKYRDERLKLVSAGAVIRELSYFSSIINHARREWGINTVNPIPLVKKPPSPQGRSRILNEDELTRLFDALVPRVKSANVWVLPLFKFALETAMRRGEMLDLRWEHINFEKRIAFIPVTKNGESRLVPLSKAAIEILQSIPRGINGMIFQINCAALSAAVERARQKANLTDFHFHDLRHMAITRLAEKLPNLIELSAVSGHKSLVMLKRYYHPNPELLAQKIA
;
A
#
# COMPACT_ATOMS: atom_id res chain seq x y z
N MET A 1 22.57 -12.91 41.72
CA MET A 1 21.91 -12.28 42.88
C MET A 1 21.70 -10.81 42.63
N ALA A 2 20.56 -10.28 43.03
CA ALA A 2 20.30 -8.85 42.97
C ALA A 2 21.11 -8.10 44.02
N SER A 3 21.64 -6.92 43.69
CA SER A 3 22.22 -5.98 44.63
C SER A 3 21.36 -4.73 44.72
N ILE A 4 21.11 -4.25 45.93
CA ILE A 4 20.28 -3.06 46.18
C ILE A 4 21.13 -2.06 47.00
N ARG A 5 21.23 -0.83 46.50
CA ARG A 5 22.02 0.22 47.17
C ARG A 5 21.29 1.56 47.11
N SER A 6 21.45 2.34 48.16
CA SER A 6 20.98 3.73 48.16
C SER A 6 21.95 4.63 47.40
N ARG A 7 21.41 5.51 46.55
CA ARG A 7 22.20 6.52 45.81
C ARG A 7 21.35 7.78 45.64
N ASN A 8 21.84 8.91 46.13
CA ASN A 8 21.18 10.21 46.02
C ASN A 8 19.71 10.22 46.47
N GLY A 9 19.41 9.62 47.63
CA GLY A 9 18.03 9.53 48.17
C GLY A 9 17.08 8.58 47.45
N LYS A 10 17.57 7.79 46.49
CA LYS A 10 16.83 6.77 45.78
C LYS A 10 17.49 5.40 45.91
N TRP A 11 16.71 4.34 45.60
CA TRP A 11 17.18 2.96 45.75
C TRP A 11 17.42 2.38 44.33
N GLN A 12 18.65 1.97 44.05
CA GLN A 12 19.01 1.28 42.83
C GLN A 12 19.10 -0.23 43.09
N ALA A 13 18.26 -0.98 42.35
CA ALA A 13 18.36 -2.44 42.25
C ALA A 13 19.15 -2.79 40.98
N ARG A 14 20.08 -3.75 41.10
CA ARG A 14 20.83 -4.32 39.98
C ARG A 14 20.73 -5.83 40.04
N VAL A 15 20.27 -6.44 38.97
CA VAL A 15 20.13 -7.89 38.78
C VAL A 15 21.18 -8.33 37.75
N ILE A 16 21.96 -9.36 38.11
CA ILE A 16 22.98 -9.98 37.24
C ILE A 16 22.70 -11.48 37.20
N ARG A 17 22.59 -12.03 36.02
CA ARG A 17 22.48 -13.48 35.76
C ARG A 17 23.46 -13.88 34.65
N ASN A 18 24.04 -15.08 34.76
CA ASN A 18 24.96 -15.61 33.76
C ASN A 18 24.26 -15.71 32.40
N GLY A 19 24.93 -15.22 31.35
CA GLY A 19 24.39 -15.21 30.00
C GLY A 19 23.44 -14.06 29.66
N GLN A 20 23.19 -13.14 30.58
CA GLN A 20 22.31 -11.98 30.35
C GLN A 20 23.02 -10.66 30.71
N SER A 21 22.66 -9.58 30.00
CA SER A 21 23.17 -8.25 30.32
C SER A 21 22.68 -7.79 31.69
N PRO A 22 23.55 -7.13 32.50
CA PRO A 22 23.16 -6.61 33.80
C PRO A 22 22.03 -5.59 33.70
N LEU A 23 20.97 -5.76 34.46
CA LEU A 23 19.86 -4.83 34.54
C LEU A 23 19.94 -3.99 35.81
N ALA A 24 19.68 -2.68 35.68
CA ALA A 24 19.62 -1.77 36.80
C ALA A 24 18.40 -0.85 36.68
N ARG A 25 17.66 -0.69 37.78
CA ARG A 25 16.53 0.24 37.86
C ARG A 25 16.53 0.98 39.19
N THR A 26 16.07 2.23 39.16
CA THR A 26 16.08 3.12 40.35
C THR A 26 14.65 3.37 40.81
N PHE A 27 14.43 3.30 42.13
CA PHE A 27 13.13 3.41 42.77
C PHE A 27 13.18 4.48 43.89
N PHE A 28 12.02 4.98 44.28
CA PHE A 28 11.90 5.91 45.40
C PHE A 28 11.98 5.19 46.74
N THR A 29 11.47 3.93 46.84
CA THR A 29 11.49 3.14 48.06
C THR A 29 12.35 1.89 47.90
N LYS A 30 12.92 1.42 49.04
CA LYS A 30 13.69 0.17 49.10
C LYS A 30 12.80 -1.03 48.78
N GLN A 31 11.57 -1.01 49.26
CA GLN A 31 10.61 -2.10 49.07
C GLN A 31 10.26 -2.33 47.57
N ASP A 32 10.09 -1.24 46.82
CA ASP A 32 9.82 -1.36 45.39
C ASP A 32 11.06 -1.89 44.62
N ALA A 33 12.25 -1.48 45.03
CA ALA A 33 13.49 -2.01 44.47
C ALA A 33 13.66 -3.51 44.73
N GLU A 34 13.34 -3.99 45.95
CA GLU A 34 13.37 -5.41 46.32
C GLU A 34 12.31 -6.21 45.56
N ARG A 35 11.09 -5.68 45.45
CA ARG A 35 10.00 -6.34 44.72
C ARG A 35 10.35 -6.52 43.25
N TRP A 36 10.83 -5.45 42.62
CA TRP A 36 11.25 -5.50 41.23
C TRP A 36 12.40 -6.48 41.00
N ALA A 37 13.40 -6.48 41.87
CA ALA A 37 14.54 -7.38 41.78
C ALA A 37 14.10 -8.85 41.82
N ARG A 38 13.24 -9.23 42.81
CA ARG A 38 12.70 -10.59 42.96
C ARG A 38 11.88 -11.01 41.74
N GLN A 39 11.01 -10.13 41.24
CA GLN A 39 10.21 -10.42 40.02
C GLN A 39 11.10 -10.64 38.82
N THR A 40 12.11 -9.79 38.64
CA THR A 40 13.04 -9.89 37.51
C THR A 40 13.87 -11.18 37.61
N GLU A 41 14.41 -11.52 38.76
CA GLU A 41 15.13 -12.80 38.99
C GLU A 41 14.24 -14.00 38.65
N THR A 42 13.00 -14.01 39.19
CA THR A 42 12.03 -15.09 38.89
C THR A 42 11.73 -15.24 37.41
N GLN A 43 11.59 -14.12 36.68
CA GLN A 43 11.36 -14.15 35.21
C GLN A 43 12.59 -14.66 34.48
N MET A 44 13.78 -14.25 34.89
CA MET A 44 15.04 -14.72 34.30
C MET A 44 15.24 -16.22 34.53
N ASP A 45 14.98 -16.70 35.76
CA ASP A 45 15.10 -18.11 36.12
C ASP A 45 14.11 -18.99 35.35
N LYS A 46 12.93 -18.48 35.02
CA LYS A 46 11.95 -19.15 34.17
C LYS A 46 12.23 -19.03 32.65
N GLY A 47 13.29 -18.34 32.27
CA GLY A 47 13.57 -18.06 30.83
C GLY A 47 12.53 -17.16 30.15
N ALA A 48 11.64 -16.52 30.92
CA ALA A 48 10.54 -15.69 30.42
C ALA A 48 10.86 -14.18 30.48
N PHE A 49 12.08 -13.83 30.86
CA PHE A 49 12.47 -12.45 30.99
C PHE A 49 12.64 -11.78 29.60
N ILE A 50 11.94 -10.68 29.42
CA ILE A 50 12.05 -9.82 28.23
C ILE A 50 12.53 -8.44 28.69
N ASP A 51 13.72 -8.01 28.25
CA ASP A 51 14.21 -6.67 28.53
C ASP A 51 13.41 -5.63 27.73
N ALA A 52 12.57 -4.87 28.44
CA ALA A 52 11.77 -3.78 27.86
C ALA A 52 12.43 -2.41 28.03
N SER A 53 13.65 -2.33 28.53
CA SER A 53 14.33 -1.05 28.82
C SER A 53 14.48 -0.16 27.59
N LEU A 54 14.75 -0.72 26.42
CA LEU A 54 14.78 0.01 25.16
C LEU A 54 13.39 0.53 24.78
N ALA A 55 12.35 -0.27 24.97
CA ALA A 55 10.97 0.15 24.66
C ALA A 55 10.48 1.27 25.60
N GLU A 56 10.93 1.29 26.86
CA GLU A 56 10.60 2.34 27.83
C GLU A 56 11.30 3.69 27.48
N ARG A 57 12.46 3.65 26.85
CA ARG A 57 13.26 4.84 26.53
C ARG A 57 13.01 5.39 25.12
N THR A 58 12.61 4.54 24.19
CA THR A 58 12.45 4.88 22.77
C THR A 58 11.02 5.28 22.49
N THR A 59 10.80 6.46 21.91
CA THR A 59 9.48 6.91 21.49
C THR A 59 9.08 6.27 20.17
N PHE A 60 7.78 6.17 19.92
CA PHE A 60 7.28 5.69 18.63
C PHE A 60 7.70 6.61 17.48
N LYS A 61 7.88 7.92 17.75
CA LYS A 61 8.40 8.88 16.76
C LYS A 61 9.81 8.49 16.31
N GLU A 62 10.73 8.24 17.24
CA GLU A 62 12.11 7.84 16.92
C GLU A 62 12.13 6.55 16.10
N VAL A 63 11.27 5.58 16.45
CA VAL A 63 11.12 4.32 15.71
C VAL A 63 10.61 4.57 14.29
N VAL A 64 9.60 5.43 14.10
CA VAL A 64 9.07 5.80 12.77
C VAL A 64 10.14 6.52 11.94
N GLU A 65 10.88 7.46 12.52
CA GLU A 65 11.92 8.21 11.83
C GLU A 65 13.07 7.29 11.40
N ARG A 66 13.50 6.39 12.28
CA ARG A 66 14.48 5.34 11.94
C ARG A 66 14.00 4.43 10.83
N TYR A 67 12.73 4.02 10.87
CA TYR A 67 12.11 3.18 9.82
C TYR A 67 12.09 3.88 8.47
N ILE A 68 11.84 5.19 8.44
CA ILE A 68 11.91 6.00 7.20
C ILE A 68 13.31 5.93 6.60
N VAL A 69 14.35 6.07 7.41
CA VAL A 69 15.73 6.12 6.94
C VAL A 69 16.25 4.74 6.54
N GLU A 70 16.02 3.72 7.37
CA GLU A 70 16.67 2.40 7.18
C GLU A 70 15.85 1.45 6.29
N VAL A 71 14.52 1.54 6.31
CA VAL A 71 13.65 0.55 5.66
C VAL A 71 12.95 1.11 4.43
N THR A 72 12.32 2.29 4.57
CA THR A 72 11.46 2.84 3.53
C THR A 72 12.24 3.18 2.25
N GLN A 73 13.52 3.54 2.36
CA GLN A 73 14.36 3.87 1.20
C GLN A 73 14.49 2.72 0.17
N HIS A 74 14.33 1.49 0.61
CA HIS A 74 14.37 0.30 -0.26
C HIS A 74 13.02 -0.04 -0.89
N SER A 75 11.95 0.71 -0.55
CA SER A 75 10.61 0.52 -1.09
C SER A 75 10.45 1.24 -2.43
N ARG A 76 9.75 0.61 -3.39
CA ARG A 76 9.34 1.27 -4.64
C ARG A 76 8.42 2.47 -4.40
N SER A 77 7.69 2.49 -3.30
CA SER A 77 6.80 3.58 -2.87
C SER A 77 7.46 4.52 -1.85
N HIS A 78 8.79 4.58 -1.84
CA HIS A 78 9.56 5.35 -0.86
C HIS A 78 9.02 6.77 -0.60
N LYS A 79 8.73 7.54 -1.64
CA LYS A 79 8.24 8.93 -1.50
C LYS A 79 6.89 9.01 -0.80
N GLU A 80 5.93 8.19 -1.26
CA GLU A 80 4.57 8.13 -0.72
C GLU A 80 4.55 7.57 0.70
N ASP A 81 5.35 6.54 0.97
CA ASP A 81 5.46 5.93 2.29
C ASP A 81 6.10 6.91 3.27
N THR A 82 7.18 7.58 2.88
CA THR A 82 7.82 8.64 3.67
C THR A 82 6.84 9.77 4.02
N TYR A 83 6.05 10.22 3.04
CA TYR A 83 5.05 11.27 3.27
C TYR A 83 4.03 10.84 4.35
N ARG A 84 3.49 9.62 4.25
CA ARG A 84 2.52 9.06 5.20
C ARG A 84 3.13 8.85 6.58
N LEU A 85 4.33 8.30 6.64
CA LEU A 85 5.04 8.06 7.90
C LEU A 85 5.39 9.37 8.61
N LYS A 86 5.77 10.42 7.89
CA LYS A 86 5.95 11.77 8.45
C LYS A 86 4.65 12.35 9.01
N ALA A 87 3.49 12.05 8.41
CA ALA A 87 2.20 12.45 8.98
C ALA A 87 1.91 11.71 10.31
N ILE A 88 2.22 10.42 10.38
CA ILE A 88 2.11 9.62 11.60
C ILE A 88 3.06 10.15 12.69
N SER A 89 4.31 10.46 12.37
CA SER A 89 5.30 10.95 13.35
C SER A 89 4.95 12.30 13.97
N ARG A 90 4.08 13.10 13.33
CA ARG A 90 3.57 14.38 13.86
C ARG A 90 2.39 14.21 14.81
N HIS A 91 1.72 13.06 14.80
CA HIS A 91 0.54 12.81 15.64
C HIS A 91 0.96 12.65 17.12
N PRO A 92 0.14 13.10 18.10
CA PRO A 92 0.46 12.96 19.54
C PRO A 92 0.82 11.54 19.99
N ILE A 93 0.23 10.50 19.38
CA ILE A 93 0.55 9.09 19.68
C ILE A 93 2.05 8.78 19.47
N ALA A 94 2.71 9.47 18.56
CA ALA A 94 4.13 9.26 18.27
C ALA A 94 5.06 9.71 19.43
N LYS A 95 4.56 10.53 20.36
CA LYS A 95 5.29 10.95 21.56
C LYS A 95 5.33 9.88 22.65
N LEU A 96 4.46 8.87 22.57
CA LEU A 96 4.47 7.77 23.51
C LEU A 96 5.71 6.91 23.31
N ASN A 97 6.27 6.40 24.41
CA ASN A 97 7.31 5.38 24.29
C ASN A 97 6.71 4.04 23.83
N MET A 98 7.56 3.17 23.29
CA MET A 98 7.13 1.89 22.71
C MET A 98 6.45 0.95 23.72
N ALA A 99 6.83 1.03 24.98
CA ALA A 99 6.22 0.22 26.05
C ALA A 99 4.81 0.70 26.43
N SER A 100 4.52 1.99 26.20
CA SER A 100 3.22 2.61 26.51
C SER A 100 2.19 2.51 25.39
N LEU A 101 2.57 2.00 24.21
CA LEU A 101 1.66 1.81 23.08
C LEU A 101 0.67 0.68 23.39
N SER A 102 -0.51 1.04 23.85
CA SER A 102 -1.58 0.10 24.18
C SER A 102 -2.66 0.04 23.10
N PRO A 103 -3.49 -1.02 23.06
CA PRO A 103 -4.64 -1.09 22.16
C PRO A 103 -5.60 0.10 22.30
N SER A 104 -5.78 0.64 23.50
CA SER A 104 -6.65 1.79 23.75
C SER A 104 -6.11 3.07 23.13
N GLN A 105 -4.78 3.31 23.19
CA GLN A 105 -4.13 4.45 22.55
C GLN A 105 -4.24 4.37 21.02
N VAL A 106 -4.06 3.19 20.46
CA VAL A 106 -4.21 2.97 19.01
C VAL A 106 -5.68 3.11 18.58
N ALA A 107 -6.64 2.63 19.39
CA ALA A 107 -8.06 2.83 19.09
C ALA A 107 -8.44 4.31 19.10
N LYS A 108 -7.94 5.09 20.06
CA LYS A 108 -8.11 6.55 20.08
C LYS A 108 -7.54 7.20 18.82
N TYR A 109 -6.32 6.85 18.43
CA TYR A 109 -5.72 7.30 17.17
C TYR A 109 -6.61 6.98 15.97
N ARG A 110 -7.08 5.72 15.83
CA ARG A 110 -7.99 5.30 14.77
C ARG A 110 -9.23 6.20 14.69
N ASP A 111 -9.88 6.45 15.85
CA ASP A 111 -11.14 7.20 15.90
C ASP A 111 -10.93 8.69 15.59
N GLU A 112 -9.82 9.28 16.02
CA GLU A 112 -9.40 10.63 15.65
C GLU A 112 -9.13 10.75 14.15
N ARG A 113 -8.42 9.78 13.58
CA ARG A 113 -8.09 9.75 12.15
C ARG A 113 -9.32 9.55 11.26
N LEU A 114 -10.29 8.74 11.69
CA LEU A 114 -11.54 8.51 10.94
C LEU A 114 -12.36 9.79 10.73
N LYS A 115 -12.18 10.81 11.57
CA LYS A 115 -12.81 12.12 11.38
C LYS A 115 -12.15 12.95 10.27
N LEU A 116 -10.92 12.63 9.89
CA LEU A 116 -10.09 13.43 8.98
C LEU A 116 -9.83 12.74 7.63
N VAL A 117 -9.81 11.42 7.61
CA VAL A 117 -9.46 10.64 6.41
C VAL A 117 -10.35 9.41 6.26
N SER A 118 -10.35 8.81 5.06
CA SER A 118 -11.17 7.63 4.77
C SER A 118 -10.77 6.38 5.58
N ALA A 119 -11.71 5.47 5.79
CA ALA A 119 -11.48 4.18 6.45
C ALA A 119 -10.30 3.40 5.82
N GLY A 120 -10.19 3.43 4.49
CA GLY A 120 -9.07 2.79 3.78
C GLY A 120 -7.71 3.41 4.08
N ALA A 121 -7.64 4.72 4.31
CA ALA A 121 -6.42 5.40 4.74
C ALA A 121 -6.04 4.99 6.16
N VAL A 122 -7.01 4.96 7.09
CA VAL A 122 -6.77 4.52 8.48
C VAL A 122 -6.30 3.07 8.54
N ILE A 123 -6.92 2.15 7.78
CA ILE A 123 -6.48 0.75 7.72
C ILE A 123 -5.01 0.67 7.27
N ARG A 124 -4.61 1.49 6.31
CA ARG A 124 -3.22 1.54 5.82
C ARG A 124 -2.28 2.10 6.89
N GLU A 125 -2.67 3.17 7.60
CA GLU A 125 -1.90 3.72 8.71
C GLU A 125 -1.69 2.68 9.81
N LEU A 126 -2.72 1.94 10.22
CA LEU A 126 -2.61 0.84 11.19
C LEU A 126 -1.70 -0.29 10.69
N SER A 127 -1.68 -0.55 9.39
CA SER A 127 -0.76 -1.52 8.79
C SER A 127 0.69 -1.06 8.88
N TYR A 128 0.97 0.25 8.68
CA TYR A 128 2.30 0.81 8.93
C TYR A 128 2.70 0.68 10.40
N PHE A 129 1.82 1.00 11.35
CA PHE A 129 2.11 0.80 12.77
C PHE A 129 2.55 -0.64 13.06
N SER A 130 1.77 -1.61 12.59
CA SER A 130 2.07 -3.02 12.77
C SER A 130 3.43 -3.41 12.15
N SER A 131 3.71 -2.96 10.94
CA SER A 131 4.98 -3.24 10.25
C SER A 131 6.17 -2.64 10.99
N ILE A 132 6.07 -1.38 11.42
CA ILE A 132 7.12 -0.66 12.13
C ILE A 132 7.40 -1.32 13.49
N ILE A 133 6.36 -1.60 14.28
CA ILE A 133 6.51 -2.23 15.60
C ILE A 133 7.13 -3.62 15.47
N ASN A 134 6.66 -4.43 14.52
CA ASN A 134 7.21 -5.76 14.30
C ASN A 134 8.65 -5.72 13.78
N HIS A 135 9.01 -4.76 12.95
CA HIS A 135 10.38 -4.55 12.50
C HIS A 135 11.28 -4.15 13.67
N ALA A 136 10.86 -3.17 14.47
CA ALA A 136 11.61 -2.71 15.65
C ALA A 136 11.86 -3.86 16.66
N ARG A 137 10.89 -4.77 16.81
CA ARG A 137 11.05 -5.96 17.64
C ARG A 137 12.07 -6.95 17.10
N ARG A 138 12.02 -7.23 15.79
CA ARG A 138 12.85 -8.26 15.17
C ARG A 138 14.29 -7.79 14.92
N GLU A 139 14.42 -6.57 14.42
CA GLU A 139 15.71 -6.09 13.87
C GLU A 139 16.43 -5.15 14.85
N TRP A 140 15.68 -4.43 15.72
CA TRP A 140 16.29 -3.42 16.60
C TRP A 140 16.25 -3.80 18.08
N GLY A 141 15.79 -5.00 18.41
CA GLY A 141 15.73 -5.48 19.80
C GLY A 141 14.81 -4.68 20.73
N ILE A 142 13.88 -3.87 20.18
CA ILE A 142 12.92 -3.09 20.97
C ILE A 142 11.77 -4.01 21.39
N ASN A 143 11.91 -4.65 22.52
CA ASN A 143 10.94 -5.61 23.02
C ASN A 143 9.66 -4.91 23.49
N THR A 144 8.60 -5.00 22.71
CA THR A 144 7.27 -4.48 23.00
C THR A 144 6.20 -5.40 22.42
N VAL A 145 4.98 -5.32 22.92
CA VAL A 145 3.84 -6.04 22.33
C VAL A 145 3.27 -5.20 21.20
N ASN A 146 3.00 -5.82 20.05
CA ASN A 146 2.30 -5.13 18.97
C ASN A 146 0.80 -5.03 19.31
N PRO A 147 0.25 -3.83 19.58
CA PRO A 147 -1.15 -3.67 19.99
C PRO A 147 -2.13 -3.76 18.82
N ILE A 148 -1.67 -3.65 17.56
CA ILE A 148 -2.52 -3.51 16.38
C ILE A 148 -3.46 -4.71 16.16
N PRO A 149 -3.05 -5.98 16.35
CA PRO A 149 -3.95 -7.12 16.19
C PRO A 149 -5.16 -7.09 17.14
N LEU A 150 -5.05 -6.42 18.28
CA LEU A 150 -6.11 -6.30 19.29
C LEU A 150 -7.06 -5.11 19.02
N VAL A 151 -6.76 -4.28 18.02
CA VAL A 151 -7.58 -3.12 17.67
C VAL A 151 -8.50 -3.46 16.51
N LYS A 152 -9.80 -3.29 16.69
CA LYS A 152 -10.80 -3.45 15.63
C LYS A 152 -10.53 -2.45 14.51
N LYS A 153 -10.24 -2.95 13.31
CA LYS A 153 -10.08 -2.12 12.12
C LYS A 153 -11.43 -1.58 11.65
N PRO A 154 -11.46 -0.40 11.03
CA PRO A 154 -12.67 0.07 10.34
C PRO A 154 -13.10 -0.92 9.24
N PRO A 155 -14.38 -0.91 8.83
CA PRO A 155 -14.81 -1.68 7.67
C PRO A 155 -13.99 -1.31 6.44
N SER A 156 -13.54 -2.33 5.70
CA SER A 156 -12.84 -2.07 4.43
C SER A 156 -13.81 -1.41 3.45
N PRO A 157 -13.44 -0.28 2.82
CA PRO A 157 -14.30 0.32 1.81
C PRO A 157 -14.49 -0.66 0.67
N GLN A 158 -15.72 -0.70 0.14
CA GLN A 158 -15.99 -1.46 -1.09
C GLN A 158 -15.11 -0.92 -2.22
N GLY A 159 -14.59 -1.82 -3.04
CA GLY A 159 -13.84 -1.44 -4.22
C GLY A 159 -14.73 -0.66 -5.19
N ARG A 160 -14.15 0.29 -5.91
CA ARG A 160 -14.87 1.04 -6.94
C ARG A 160 -15.42 0.10 -8.02
N SER A 161 -16.66 0.37 -8.43
CA SER A 161 -17.36 -0.35 -9.52
C SER A 161 -17.87 0.61 -10.59
N ARG A 162 -17.33 1.84 -10.65
CA ARG A 162 -17.73 2.86 -11.61
C ARG A 162 -17.45 2.41 -13.04
N ILE A 163 -18.51 2.32 -13.84
CA ILE A 163 -18.48 2.06 -15.27
C ILE A 163 -19.13 3.27 -15.93
N LEU A 164 -18.45 3.90 -16.89
CA LEU A 164 -19.01 4.96 -17.71
C LEU A 164 -19.98 4.35 -18.73
N ASN A 165 -21.10 4.99 -18.95
CA ASN A 165 -21.97 4.68 -20.05
C ASN A 165 -21.39 5.25 -21.38
N GLU A 166 -22.01 4.92 -22.51
CA GLU A 166 -21.53 5.30 -23.85
C GLU A 166 -21.47 6.83 -24.03
N ASP A 167 -22.49 7.55 -23.55
CA ASP A 167 -22.52 9.00 -23.59
C ASP A 167 -21.40 9.65 -22.75
N GLU A 168 -21.20 9.17 -21.54
CA GLU A 168 -20.12 9.61 -20.66
C GLU A 168 -18.75 9.35 -21.28
N LEU A 169 -18.59 8.19 -21.91
CA LEU A 169 -17.34 7.83 -22.57
C LEU A 169 -17.06 8.71 -23.78
N THR A 170 -18.09 9.01 -24.58
CA THR A 170 -18.01 9.93 -25.71
C THR A 170 -17.61 11.33 -25.25
N ARG A 171 -18.29 11.89 -24.25
CA ARG A 171 -17.94 13.18 -23.68
C ARG A 171 -16.51 13.23 -23.12
N LEU A 172 -16.06 12.13 -22.50
CA LEU A 172 -14.71 12.01 -21.99
C LEU A 172 -13.69 12.07 -23.15
N PHE A 173 -13.92 11.31 -24.21
CA PHE A 173 -13.02 11.30 -25.38
C PHE A 173 -13.00 12.65 -26.10
N ASP A 174 -14.15 13.28 -26.29
CA ASP A 174 -14.24 14.62 -26.88
C ASP A 174 -13.50 15.67 -26.03
N ALA A 175 -13.53 15.51 -24.71
CA ALA A 175 -12.78 16.35 -23.81
C ALA A 175 -11.25 16.18 -23.94
N LEU A 176 -10.79 15.00 -24.39
CA LEU A 176 -9.39 14.66 -24.56
C LEU A 176 -8.83 14.98 -25.96
N VAL A 177 -9.69 15.28 -26.95
CA VAL A 177 -9.23 15.68 -28.29
C VAL A 177 -8.35 16.94 -28.19
N PRO A 178 -7.12 16.90 -28.72
CA PRO A 178 -6.22 18.05 -28.72
C PRO A 178 -6.82 19.21 -29.53
N ARG A 179 -7.01 20.38 -28.92
CA ARG A 179 -7.54 21.57 -29.61
C ARG A 179 -6.48 22.54 -30.06
N VAL A 180 -5.25 22.39 -29.57
CA VAL A 180 -4.09 23.23 -29.92
C VAL A 180 -2.90 22.35 -30.21
N LYS A 181 -2.01 22.81 -31.07
CA LYS A 181 -0.80 22.07 -31.48
C LYS A 181 0.14 21.71 -30.32
N SER A 182 0.11 22.47 -29.25
CA SER A 182 0.89 22.22 -28.03
C SER A 182 0.25 21.20 -27.05
N ALA A 183 -0.96 20.71 -27.37
CA ALA A 183 -1.62 19.73 -26.51
C ALA A 183 -0.92 18.37 -26.60
N ASN A 184 -0.94 17.64 -25.48
CA ASN A 184 -0.32 16.32 -25.40
C ASN A 184 -1.10 15.30 -26.24
N VAL A 185 -0.58 14.94 -27.39
CA VAL A 185 -1.19 14.05 -28.38
C VAL A 185 -1.30 12.59 -27.90
N TRP A 186 -0.55 12.19 -26.88
CA TRP A 186 -0.57 10.81 -26.36
C TRP A 186 -1.70 10.54 -25.38
N VAL A 187 -2.40 11.56 -24.85
CA VAL A 187 -3.42 11.37 -23.79
C VAL A 187 -4.61 10.59 -24.30
N LEU A 188 -5.23 10.99 -25.38
CA LEU A 188 -6.39 10.30 -25.95
C LEU A 188 -6.06 8.86 -26.38
N PRO A 189 -4.97 8.60 -27.13
CA PRO A 189 -4.55 7.23 -27.42
C PRO A 189 -4.29 6.40 -26.18
N LEU A 190 -3.69 6.96 -25.13
CA LEU A 190 -3.46 6.26 -23.86
C LEU A 190 -4.77 5.82 -23.19
N PHE A 191 -5.80 6.67 -23.20
CA PHE A 191 -7.11 6.34 -22.65
C PHE A 191 -7.78 5.20 -23.43
N LYS A 192 -7.76 5.28 -24.77
CA LYS A 192 -8.28 4.23 -25.65
C LYS A 192 -7.52 2.92 -25.44
N PHE A 193 -6.19 2.98 -25.36
CA PHE A 193 -5.33 1.82 -25.13
C PHE A 193 -5.58 1.17 -23.75
N ALA A 194 -5.87 1.98 -22.73
CA ALA A 194 -6.23 1.48 -21.40
C ALA A 194 -7.52 0.64 -21.42
N LEU A 195 -8.53 1.06 -22.21
CA LEU A 195 -9.79 0.32 -22.37
C LEU A 195 -9.61 -0.99 -23.16
N GLU A 196 -8.65 -1.03 -24.08
CA GLU A 196 -8.40 -2.23 -24.91
C GLU A 196 -7.57 -3.29 -24.18
N THR A 197 -6.66 -2.87 -23.29
CA THR A 197 -5.62 -3.76 -22.72
C THR A 197 -5.80 -4.08 -21.26
N ALA A 198 -6.64 -3.33 -20.54
CA ALA A 198 -6.77 -3.40 -19.08
C ALA A 198 -5.43 -3.25 -18.33
N MET A 199 -4.39 -2.70 -18.94
CA MET A 199 -3.08 -2.49 -18.31
C MET A 199 -3.16 -1.50 -17.14
N ARG A 200 -2.25 -1.62 -16.18
CA ARG A 200 -2.13 -0.63 -15.12
C ARG A 200 -1.50 0.65 -15.67
N ARG A 201 -1.89 1.80 -15.10
CA ARG A 201 -1.35 3.12 -15.51
C ARG A 201 0.18 3.14 -15.60
N GLY A 202 0.87 2.63 -14.58
CA GLY A 202 2.34 2.59 -14.58
C GLY A 202 2.91 1.70 -15.67
N GLU A 203 2.30 0.54 -15.92
CA GLU A 203 2.73 -0.39 -16.98
C GLU A 203 2.63 0.29 -18.38
N MET A 204 1.60 1.08 -18.63
CA MET A 204 1.44 1.82 -19.89
C MET A 204 2.43 2.98 -20.02
N LEU A 205 2.67 3.70 -18.92
CA LEU A 205 3.62 4.83 -18.93
C LEU A 205 5.08 4.36 -19.10
N ASP A 206 5.39 3.13 -18.66
CA ASP A 206 6.73 2.52 -18.79
C ASP A 206 6.87 1.68 -20.07
N LEU A 207 5.80 1.60 -20.92
CA LEU A 207 5.78 0.77 -22.11
C LEU A 207 6.65 1.38 -23.21
N ARG A 208 7.50 0.54 -23.83
CA ARG A 208 8.43 0.93 -24.90
C ARG A 208 8.08 0.23 -26.20
N TRP A 209 8.51 0.81 -27.33
CA TRP A 209 8.30 0.21 -28.64
C TRP A 209 8.97 -1.16 -28.80
N GLU A 210 10.13 -1.36 -28.19
CA GLU A 210 10.86 -2.63 -28.15
C GLU A 210 10.10 -3.76 -27.43
N HIS A 211 9.11 -3.42 -26.59
CA HIS A 211 8.27 -4.38 -25.88
C HIS A 211 7.08 -4.85 -26.72
N ILE A 212 6.85 -4.30 -27.93
CA ILE A 212 5.69 -4.63 -28.76
C ILE A 212 6.09 -5.57 -29.89
N ASN A 213 5.47 -6.74 -29.91
CA ASN A 213 5.51 -7.61 -31.07
C ASN A 213 4.21 -7.44 -31.87
N PHE A 214 4.27 -6.75 -33.00
CA PHE A 214 3.13 -6.45 -33.85
C PHE A 214 2.59 -7.71 -34.57
N GLU A 215 3.44 -8.62 -34.97
CA GLU A 215 3.06 -9.86 -35.66
C GLU A 215 2.26 -10.77 -34.72
N LYS A 216 2.78 -11.02 -33.51
CA LYS A 216 2.13 -11.84 -32.49
C LYS A 216 1.04 -11.07 -31.72
N ARG A 217 0.95 -9.77 -31.90
CA ARG A 217 0.06 -8.86 -31.17
C ARG A 217 0.19 -9.02 -29.66
N ILE A 218 1.41 -8.87 -29.17
CA ILE A 218 1.76 -9.04 -27.75
C ILE A 218 2.57 -7.86 -27.26
N ALA A 219 2.24 -7.35 -26.08
CA ALA A 219 3.09 -6.43 -25.33
C ALA A 219 3.78 -7.18 -24.19
N PHE A 220 5.09 -7.07 -24.09
CA PHE A 220 5.88 -7.60 -22.96
C PHE A 220 6.02 -6.54 -21.88
N ILE A 221 5.64 -6.88 -20.65
CA ILE A 221 5.81 -6.05 -19.47
C ILE A 221 6.93 -6.64 -18.63
N PRO A 222 8.14 -6.06 -18.65
CA PRO A 222 9.32 -6.66 -18.04
C PRO A 222 9.24 -6.71 -16.52
N VAL A 223 8.65 -5.69 -15.89
CA VAL A 223 8.50 -5.64 -14.43
C VAL A 223 7.14 -5.07 -14.08
N THR A 224 6.27 -5.90 -13.48
CA THR A 224 4.99 -5.42 -12.95
C THR A 224 5.13 -4.89 -11.52
N LYS A 225 4.09 -4.25 -11.00
CA LYS A 225 4.02 -3.83 -9.59
C LYS A 225 4.32 -4.99 -8.61
N ASN A 226 4.09 -6.22 -9.04
CA ASN A 226 4.27 -7.43 -8.25
C ASN A 226 5.65 -8.10 -8.44
N GLY A 227 6.54 -7.49 -9.24
CA GLY A 227 7.91 -7.96 -9.46
C GLY A 227 8.06 -9.02 -10.57
N GLU A 228 6.97 -9.50 -11.19
CA GLU A 228 6.99 -10.50 -12.25
C GLU A 228 6.78 -9.84 -13.62
N SER A 229 7.40 -10.41 -14.66
CA SER A 229 7.11 -10.06 -16.04
C SER A 229 5.79 -10.70 -16.50
N ARG A 230 5.14 -10.14 -17.51
CA ARG A 230 3.98 -10.74 -18.15
C ARG A 230 3.81 -10.33 -19.60
N LEU A 231 3.13 -11.16 -20.37
CA LEU A 231 2.69 -10.86 -21.72
C LEU A 231 1.24 -10.37 -21.68
N VAL A 232 0.94 -9.34 -22.43
CA VAL A 232 -0.42 -8.79 -22.60
C VAL A 232 -0.82 -8.95 -24.06
N PRO A 233 -1.84 -9.73 -24.40
CA PRO A 233 -2.36 -9.83 -25.74
C PRO A 233 -3.01 -8.49 -26.14
N LEU A 234 -2.79 -8.07 -27.38
CA LEU A 234 -3.29 -6.84 -27.95
C LEU A 234 -4.44 -7.12 -28.93
N SER A 235 -5.56 -6.45 -28.74
CA SER A 235 -6.67 -6.46 -29.71
C SER A 235 -6.23 -5.78 -31.02
N LYS A 236 -6.98 -5.99 -32.10
CA LYS A 236 -6.76 -5.25 -33.35
C LYS A 236 -6.83 -3.75 -33.11
N ALA A 237 -7.82 -3.29 -32.36
CA ALA A 237 -7.98 -1.88 -32.01
C ALA A 237 -6.78 -1.35 -31.20
N ALA A 238 -6.21 -2.13 -30.28
CA ALA A 238 -5.00 -1.74 -29.57
C ALA A 238 -3.78 -1.57 -30.50
N ILE A 239 -3.64 -2.42 -31.50
CA ILE A 239 -2.59 -2.30 -32.54
C ILE A 239 -2.79 -1.03 -33.39
N GLU A 240 -4.01 -0.76 -33.86
CA GLU A 240 -4.35 0.44 -34.61
C GLU A 240 -4.05 1.73 -33.83
N ILE A 241 -4.36 1.75 -32.52
CA ILE A 241 -4.00 2.84 -31.63
C ILE A 241 -2.47 3.03 -31.61
N LEU A 242 -1.70 1.97 -31.43
CA LEU A 242 -0.24 2.03 -31.41
C LEU A 242 0.33 2.54 -32.75
N GLN A 243 -0.23 2.11 -33.86
CA GLN A 243 0.20 2.56 -35.22
C GLN A 243 -0.11 4.02 -35.49
N SER A 244 -1.15 4.57 -34.84
CA SER A 244 -1.54 5.98 -34.98
C SER A 244 -0.70 6.95 -34.13
N ILE A 245 0.09 6.45 -33.19
CA ILE A 245 0.89 7.27 -32.28
C ILE A 245 2.24 7.67 -32.93
N PRO A 246 2.65 8.95 -32.86
CA PRO A 246 3.96 9.34 -33.33
C PRO A 246 5.06 8.71 -32.47
N ARG A 247 6.08 8.15 -33.13
CA ARG A 247 7.24 7.59 -32.43
C ARG A 247 8.17 8.71 -31.99
N GLY A 248 8.43 8.77 -30.70
CA GLY A 248 9.39 9.70 -30.12
C GLY A 248 10.79 9.09 -29.99
N ILE A 249 11.78 9.98 -29.76
CA ILE A 249 13.21 9.63 -29.74
C ILE A 249 13.60 8.73 -28.56
N ASN A 250 12.90 8.83 -27.43
CA ASN A 250 13.26 8.13 -26.17
C ASN A 250 12.79 6.65 -26.11
N GLY A 251 12.18 6.13 -27.17
CA GLY A 251 11.68 4.78 -27.25
C GLY A 251 10.41 4.48 -26.44
N MET A 252 9.91 5.44 -25.68
CA MET A 252 8.63 5.30 -24.94
C MET A 252 7.45 5.44 -25.91
N ILE A 253 6.40 4.65 -25.71
CA ILE A 253 5.17 4.73 -26.52
C ILE A 253 4.39 6.00 -26.16
N PHE A 254 4.08 6.18 -24.87
CA PHE A 254 3.35 7.33 -24.38
C PHE A 254 4.30 8.31 -23.71
N GLN A 255 4.63 9.41 -24.38
CA GLN A 255 5.58 10.41 -23.88
C GLN A 255 4.89 11.39 -22.92
N ILE A 256 4.38 10.85 -21.83
CA ILE A 256 3.72 11.60 -20.77
C ILE A 256 4.10 11.04 -19.40
N ASN A 257 4.42 11.91 -18.47
CA ASN A 257 4.68 11.49 -17.09
C ASN A 257 3.38 11.39 -16.26
N CYS A 258 3.48 10.75 -15.11
CA CYS A 258 2.33 10.49 -14.22
C CYS A 258 1.62 11.79 -13.75
N ALA A 259 2.37 12.87 -13.50
CA ALA A 259 1.81 14.14 -13.04
C ALA A 259 1.02 14.84 -14.17
N ALA A 260 1.58 14.89 -15.38
CA ALA A 260 0.93 15.45 -16.55
C ALA A 260 -0.33 14.66 -16.94
N LEU A 261 -0.27 13.33 -16.86
CA LEU A 261 -1.45 12.48 -17.06
C LEU A 261 -2.53 12.76 -16.01
N SER A 262 -2.17 12.87 -14.73
CA SER A 262 -3.13 13.18 -13.67
C SER A 262 -3.81 14.53 -13.89
N ALA A 263 -3.04 15.55 -14.31
CA ALA A 263 -3.60 16.85 -14.64
C ALA A 263 -4.51 16.80 -15.89
N ALA A 264 -4.16 15.98 -16.89
CA ALA A 264 -5.00 15.78 -18.07
C ALA A 264 -6.32 15.07 -17.73
N VAL A 265 -6.27 14.04 -16.88
CA VAL A 265 -7.46 13.36 -16.36
C VAL A 265 -8.39 14.34 -15.66
N GLU A 266 -7.83 15.18 -14.78
CA GLU A 266 -8.63 16.14 -14.02
C GLU A 266 -9.32 17.16 -14.95
N ARG A 267 -8.59 17.72 -15.91
CA ARG A 267 -9.17 18.66 -16.90
C ARG A 267 -10.26 17.99 -17.75
N ALA A 268 -10.01 16.76 -18.22
CA ALA A 268 -10.99 16.00 -19.01
C ALA A 268 -12.24 15.68 -18.22
N ARG A 269 -12.07 15.27 -16.95
CA ARG A 269 -13.16 15.00 -16.02
C ARG A 269 -14.07 16.21 -15.83
N GLN A 270 -13.47 17.37 -15.57
CA GLN A 270 -14.20 18.62 -15.40
C GLN A 270 -14.95 19.01 -16.67
N LYS A 271 -14.26 18.96 -17.83
CA LYS A 271 -14.83 19.33 -19.12
C LYS A 271 -15.96 18.40 -19.58
N ALA A 272 -15.84 17.11 -19.27
CA ALA A 272 -16.86 16.11 -19.57
C ALA A 272 -17.98 16.05 -18.53
N ASN A 273 -17.91 16.86 -17.47
CA ASN A 273 -18.83 16.87 -16.32
C ASN A 273 -18.95 15.47 -15.66
N LEU A 274 -17.81 14.82 -15.40
CA LEU A 274 -17.71 13.50 -14.79
C LEU A 274 -17.15 13.62 -13.37
N THR A 275 -17.98 13.91 -12.38
CA THR A 275 -17.55 14.20 -10.99
C THR A 275 -16.89 13.01 -10.28
N ASP A 276 -17.34 11.80 -10.58
CA ASP A 276 -16.85 10.54 -9.98
C ASP A 276 -16.15 9.64 -11.01
N PHE A 277 -15.13 10.16 -11.69
CA PHE A 277 -14.29 9.39 -12.60
C PHE A 277 -12.83 9.44 -12.19
N HIS A 278 -12.17 8.29 -12.23
CA HIS A 278 -10.73 8.14 -12.04
C HIS A 278 -10.15 7.36 -13.22
N PHE A 279 -8.91 7.66 -13.61
CA PHE A 279 -8.26 6.93 -14.70
C PHE A 279 -8.24 5.41 -14.52
N HIS A 280 -8.21 4.93 -13.28
CA HIS A 280 -8.24 3.50 -12.98
C HIS A 280 -9.59 2.83 -13.30
N ASP A 281 -10.66 3.61 -13.40
CA ASP A 281 -11.99 3.09 -13.77
C ASP A 281 -12.00 2.56 -15.21
N LEU A 282 -11.15 3.11 -16.11
CA LEU A 282 -10.95 2.55 -17.45
C LEU A 282 -10.49 1.08 -17.42
N ARG A 283 -9.60 0.75 -16.48
CA ARG A 283 -9.18 -0.64 -16.29
C ARG A 283 -10.33 -1.51 -15.78
N HIS A 284 -11.17 -1.01 -14.90
CA HIS A 284 -12.38 -1.74 -14.48
C HIS A 284 -13.31 -2.01 -15.65
N MET A 285 -13.56 -1.00 -16.49
CA MET A 285 -14.37 -1.14 -17.71
C MET A 285 -13.76 -2.16 -18.68
N ALA A 286 -12.45 -2.07 -18.92
CA ALA A 286 -11.71 -3.00 -19.78
C ALA A 286 -11.83 -4.44 -19.28
N ILE A 287 -11.67 -4.68 -17.96
CA ILE A 287 -11.79 -6.02 -17.38
C ILE A 287 -13.22 -6.54 -17.49
N THR A 288 -14.23 -5.71 -17.29
CA THR A 288 -15.64 -6.10 -17.46
C THR A 288 -15.89 -6.55 -18.89
N ARG A 289 -15.46 -5.76 -19.90
CA ARG A 289 -15.56 -6.14 -21.32
C ARG A 289 -14.79 -7.41 -21.67
N LEU A 290 -13.62 -7.59 -21.09
CA LEU A 290 -12.79 -8.79 -21.28
C LEU A 290 -13.43 -10.02 -20.62
N ALA A 291 -14.09 -9.88 -19.48
CA ALA A 291 -14.77 -10.98 -18.80
C ALA A 291 -15.93 -11.58 -19.62
N GLU A 292 -16.59 -10.76 -20.43
CA GLU A 292 -17.62 -11.23 -21.39
C GLU A 292 -17.02 -12.09 -22.52
N LYS A 293 -15.79 -11.74 -22.96
CA LYS A 293 -15.08 -12.43 -24.05
C LYS A 293 -14.24 -13.62 -23.55
N LEU A 294 -13.77 -13.56 -22.30
CA LEU A 294 -12.93 -14.55 -21.65
C LEU A 294 -13.61 -15.05 -20.37
N PRO A 295 -14.56 -15.98 -20.50
CA PRO A 295 -15.32 -16.50 -19.34
C PRO A 295 -14.48 -17.33 -18.38
N ASN A 296 -13.27 -17.75 -18.80
CA ASN A 296 -12.32 -18.43 -17.93
C ASN A 296 -11.55 -17.40 -17.08
N LEU A 297 -11.73 -17.46 -15.76
CA LEU A 297 -11.05 -16.55 -14.82
C LEU A 297 -9.53 -16.66 -14.84
N ILE A 298 -8.96 -17.80 -15.23
CA ILE A 298 -7.52 -18.00 -15.35
C ILE A 298 -6.99 -17.22 -16.56
N GLU A 299 -7.67 -17.29 -17.71
CA GLU A 299 -7.32 -16.50 -18.90
C GLU A 299 -7.48 -15.01 -18.63
N LEU A 300 -8.58 -14.60 -18.02
CA LEU A 300 -8.81 -13.21 -17.62
C LEU A 300 -7.74 -12.73 -16.62
N SER A 301 -7.29 -13.60 -15.72
CA SER A 301 -6.20 -13.33 -14.78
C SER A 301 -4.87 -13.10 -15.52
N ALA A 302 -4.54 -13.95 -16.49
CA ALA A 302 -3.35 -13.84 -17.30
C ALA A 302 -3.28 -12.51 -18.07
N VAL A 303 -4.40 -12.13 -18.72
CA VAL A 303 -4.49 -10.86 -19.46
C VAL A 303 -4.43 -9.65 -18.54
N SER A 304 -5.25 -9.64 -17.49
CA SER A 304 -5.38 -8.48 -16.59
C SER A 304 -4.24 -8.37 -15.57
N GLY A 305 -3.49 -9.46 -15.32
CA GLY A 305 -2.40 -9.52 -14.35
C GLY A 305 -2.88 -9.44 -12.90
N HIS A 306 -4.03 -10.03 -12.58
CA HIS A 306 -4.48 -10.24 -11.21
C HIS A 306 -3.90 -11.53 -10.66
N LYS A 307 -3.23 -11.48 -9.49
CA LYS A 307 -2.74 -12.68 -8.81
C LYS A 307 -3.84 -13.44 -8.05
N SER A 308 -4.90 -12.74 -7.66
CA SER A 308 -6.00 -13.31 -6.89
C SER A 308 -7.26 -13.39 -7.73
N LEU A 309 -7.75 -14.59 -7.95
CA LEU A 309 -9.02 -14.84 -8.65
C LEU A 309 -10.22 -14.25 -7.88
N VAL A 310 -10.11 -14.12 -6.56
CA VAL A 310 -11.14 -13.47 -5.73
C VAL A 310 -11.39 -12.02 -6.17
N MET A 311 -10.35 -11.32 -6.61
CA MET A 311 -10.51 -9.95 -7.13
C MET A 311 -11.23 -9.92 -8.48
N LEU A 312 -11.17 -10.99 -9.26
CA LEU A 312 -11.83 -11.09 -10.57
C LEU A 312 -13.29 -11.54 -10.47
N LYS A 313 -13.69 -12.22 -9.40
CA LYS A 313 -15.08 -12.64 -9.18
C LYS A 313 -16.09 -11.49 -9.33
N ARG A 314 -15.69 -10.27 -8.97
CA ARG A 314 -16.52 -9.06 -9.11
C ARG A 314 -16.87 -8.67 -10.55
N TYR A 315 -16.15 -9.18 -11.54
CA TYR A 315 -16.37 -8.93 -12.97
C TYR A 315 -17.05 -10.12 -13.67
N TYR A 316 -17.16 -11.22 -12.98
CA TYR A 316 -17.73 -12.45 -13.51
C TYR A 316 -19.17 -12.61 -13.01
N HIS A 317 -20.11 -12.34 -13.90
CA HIS A 317 -21.55 -12.50 -13.67
C HIS A 317 -22.08 -13.54 -14.64
N PRO A 318 -21.90 -14.85 -14.36
CA PRO A 318 -22.33 -15.90 -15.27
C PRO A 318 -23.87 -15.87 -15.42
N ASN A 319 -24.36 -16.00 -16.66
CA ASN A 319 -25.77 -16.17 -16.88
C ASN A 319 -26.20 -17.57 -16.40
N PRO A 320 -27.14 -17.69 -15.43
CA PRO A 320 -27.57 -18.98 -14.90
C PRO A 320 -28.18 -19.90 -15.98
N GLU A 321 -28.86 -19.34 -16.98
CA GLU A 321 -29.45 -20.11 -18.09
C GLU A 321 -28.37 -20.77 -18.96
N LEU A 322 -27.28 -20.01 -19.27
CA LEU A 322 -26.16 -20.58 -20.01
C LEU A 322 -25.38 -21.61 -19.18
N LEU A 323 -25.35 -21.47 -17.86
CA LEU A 323 -24.75 -22.48 -16.98
C LEU A 323 -25.63 -23.74 -16.96
N ALA A 324 -26.94 -23.61 -16.87
CA ALA A 324 -27.87 -24.75 -16.93
C ALA A 324 -27.70 -25.54 -18.22
N GLN A 325 -27.56 -24.87 -19.37
CA GLN A 325 -27.30 -25.53 -20.67
C GLN A 325 -25.97 -26.30 -20.72
N LYS A 326 -24.98 -25.86 -19.94
CA LYS A 326 -23.66 -26.52 -19.91
C LYS A 326 -23.58 -27.75 -19.00
N ILE A 327 -24.52 -27.89 -18.09
CA ILE A 327 -24.60 -29.02 -17.14
C ILE A 327 -25.70 -30.00 -17.46
N ALA A 328 -26.50 -29.74 -18.50
CA ALA A 328 -27.52 -30.67 -19.05
C ALA A 328 -26.85 -31.66 -20.00
#